data_030f50b1515bc5dde765fa273f05b5f5
#
_entry.id   030f50b1515bc5dde765fa273f05b5f5
#
_cell.length_a   1.000
_cell.length_b   1.000
_cell.length_c   1.000
_cell.angle_alpha   90.00
_cell.angle_beta   90.00
_cell.angle_gamma   90.00
#
_symmetry.space_group_name_H-M   'P 1'
#
loop_
_entity.id
_entity.type
_entity.pdbx_description
1 polymer ?
#
loop_
_entity_poly.entity_id
_entity_poly.type
_entity_poly.pdbx_seq_one_letter_code
_entity_poly.pdbx_strand_id
1 'polypeptide(L)'
;MEIEEEPNSSNKLVASGETNYSNNTRSSMESNNSNKILKTLFYPNKNINSNNQNQIQNQTNIEIMPIKKYPLPNNNIKKLFDYNFESSEEFLSFAGEYLNEIYTNLLYDEKEMKYKPKLGYMNAQNDINEQMRAILIDWLIEVHYRFRLKSETLFQSVWIIDTYLSYRQIARAKLQLLGIASLLISCKSQEIYYPPLKEFIDITDGAYIKNELLEMEDNVLKVLNFNIFSPTSNDFYNIISKAFNFDKKQFYLGKYFLESALIDYNMIKYSSSIIAVSCAYIVMKFFGIHNYKILYSQDVIKESCPQKIIKDAAKEIYILVHNLSQSTLKAVIDKYSLSQFHCIAQYFEQK
;
A
#
# COMPACT_ATOMS: atom_id res chain seq x y z
N MET A 1 -63.44 -46.18 -10.28
CA MET A 1 -64.29 -45.42 -9.35
C MET A 1 -63.38 -44.49 -8.66
N GLU A 2 -63.56 -43.34 -9.09
CA GLU A 2 -63.20 -42.02 -8.63
C GLU A 2 -61.76 -41.61 -8.60
N ILE A 3 -61.46 -40.79 -9.56
CA ILE A 3 -60.32 -39.93 -9.81
C ILE A 3 -60.55 -38.67 -8.98
N GLU A 4 -59.60 -38.28 -8.14
CA GLU A 4 -59.53 -36.88 -7.63
C GLU A 4 -58.25 -36.25 -8.06
N GLU A 5 -58.42 -35.12 -8.70
CA GLU A 5 -57.41 -34.23 -9.32
C GLU A 5 -56.66 -33.44 -8.26
N GLU A 6 -55.34 -33.30 -8.45
CA GLU A 6 -54.54 -32.29 -7.76
C GLU A 6 -54.69 -30.93 -8.45
N PRO A 7 -54.67 -29.81 -7.69
CA PRO A 7 -54.49 -28.49 -8.28
C PRO A 7 -53.05 -28.03 -8.18
N ASN A 8 -52.53 -27.69 -9.33
CA ASN A 8 -51.36 -26.90 -9.63
C ASN A 8 -51.27 -25.66 -8.76
N SER A 9 -50.16 -25.43 -8.05
CA SER A 9 -49.82 -24.10 -7.53
C SER A 9 -48.39 -23.72 -7.89
N SER A 10 -48.36 -22.70 -8.69
CA SER A 10 -47.29 -21.93 -9.31
C SER A 10 -46.23 -21.46 -8.31
N ASN A 11 -44.99 -21.61 -8.74
CA ASN A 11 -43.79 -21.00 -8.24
C ASN A 11 -43.92 -19.48 -8.03
N LYS A 12 -43.67 -19.01 -6.82
CA LYS A 12 -43.19 -17.67 -6.54
C LYS A 12 -41.83 -17.76 -5.83
N LEU A 13 -40.78 -17.52 -6.61
CA LEU A 13 -39.48 -17.14 -6.09
C LEU A 13 -39.61 -15.79 -5.40
N VAL A 14 -39.46 -15.78 -4.09
CA VAL A 14 -39.31 -14.56 -3.31
C VAL A 14 -37.83 -14.39 -3.02
N ALA A 15 -37.24 -13.44 -3.74
CA ALA A 15 -35.96 -12.86 -3.38
C ALA A 15 -36.19 -11.93 -2.19
N SER A 16 -35.67 -12.26 -1.04
CA SER A 16 -35.55 -11.35 0.11
C SER A 16 -34.31 -11.68 0.89
N GLY A 17 -33.28 -10.90 0.64
CA GLY A 17 -32.04 -10.89 1.37
C GLY A 17 -31.45 -9.48 1.36
N GLU A 18 -32.29 -8.49 1.67
CA GLU A 18 -31.77 -7.16 2.05
C GLU A 18 -31.19 -7.25 3.45
N THR A 19 -29.89 -7.46 3.55
CA THR A 19 -29.16 -7.18 4.80
C THR A 19 -29.05 -5.68 4.94
N ASN A 20 -29.88 -5.10 5.77
CA ASN A 20 -29.76 -3.75 6.28
C ASN A 20 -28.41 -3.59 7.00
N TYR A 21 -27.42 -3.06 6.30
CA TYR A 21 -26.23 -2.48 6.93
C TYR A 21 -26.65 -1.14 7.55
N SER A 22 -26.84 -1.15 8.86
CA SER A 22 -26.91 0.08 9.65
C SER A 22 -25.64 0.88 9.38
N ASN A 23 -25.80 1.98 8.66
CA ASN A 23 -24.75 2.97 8.44
C ASN A 23 -24.27 3.47 9.81
N ASN A 24 -23.08 3.06 10.20
CA ASN A 24 -22.41 3.54 11.40
C ASN A 24 -22.11 5.03 11.18
N THR A 25 -22.91 5.88 11.79
CA THR A 25 -22.73 7.35 11.84
C THR A 25 -21.38 7.79 12.41
N ARG A 26 -20.63 6.87 13.02
CA ARG A 26 -19.30 7.11 13.56
C ARG A 26 -18.23 7.27 12.46
N SER A 27 -18.30 6.52 11.36
CA SER A 27 -17.34 6.62 10.25
C SER A 27 -17.44 7.95 9.48
N SER A 28 -18.64 8.55 9.43
CA SER A 28 -18.84 9.84 8.78
C SER A 28 -18.32 11.04 9.60
N MET A 29 -18.27 10.91 10.93
CA MET A 29 -17.70 11.96 11.81
C MET A 29 -16.17 11.91 11.83
N GLU A 30 -15.56 10.74 11.71
CA GLU A 30 -14.11 10.57 11.73
C GLU A 30 -13.48 10.96 10.38
N SER A 31 -14.10 10.65 9.24
CA SER A 31 -13.68 11.13 7.93
C SER A 31 -13.74 12.66 7.81
N ASN A 32 -14.71 13.28 8.47
CA ASN A 32 -14.79 14.75 8.56
C ASN A 32 -13.63 15.34 9.37
N ASN A 33 -13.08 14.62 10.34
CA ASN A 33 -12.00 15.11 11.18
C ASN A 33 -10.66 15.05 10.44
N SER A 34 -10.34 13.96 9.74
CA SER A 34 -9.15 13.84 8.90
C SER A 34 -9.16 14.85 7.75
N ASN A 35 -10.30 15.03 7.08
CA ASN A 35 -10.47 16.07 6.06
C ASN A 35 -10.36 17.49 6.63
N LYS A 36 -10.83 17.71 7.86
CA LYS A 36 -10.73 19.01 8.56
C LYS A 36 -9.27 19.33 8.91
N ILE A 37 -8.51 18.36 9.38
CA ILE A 37 -7.08 18.50 9.66
C ILE A 37 -6.32 18.78 8.36
N LEU A 38 -6.60 18.05 7.28
CA LEU A 38 -6.00 18.29 5.97
C LEU A 38 -6.35 19.70 5.45
N LYS A 39 -7.61 20.13 5.54
CA LYS A 39 -8.02 21.49 5.14
C LYS A 39 -7.29 22.56 5.94
N THR A 40 -7.15 22.39 7.25
CA THR A 40 -6.45 23.37 8.10
C THR A 40 -4.97 23.46 7.79
N LEU A 41 -4.34 22.32 7.48
CA LEU A 41 -2.90 22.25 7.15
C LEU A 41 -2.58 22.72 5.73
N PHE A 42 -3.43 22.36 4.76
CA PHE A 42 -3.16 22.64 3.35
C PHE A 42 -3.82 23.91 2.80
N TYR A 43 -4.89 24.42 3.46
CA TYR A 43 -5.64 25.60 3.03
C TYR A 43 -5.90 26.58 4.18
N PRO A 44 -4.86 27.21 4.73
CA PRO A 44 -5.02 28.11 5.89
C PRO A 44 -5.81 29.40 5.63
N ASN A 45 -6.07 29.81 4.37
CA ASN A 45 -7.01 30.88 4.01
C ASN A 45 -7.20 30.97 2.49
N LYS A 46 -8.44 30.93 2.01
CA LYS A 46 -8.81 31.31 0.64
C LYS A 46 -8.83 32.83 0.53
N ASN A 47 -7.68 33.46 0.33
CA ASN A 47 -7.58 34.80 -0.23
C ASN A 47 -6.17 34.98 -0.81
N ILE A 48 -5.92 34.47 -2.01
CA ILE A 48 -4.81 34.91 -2.84
C ILE A 48 -5.21 34.76 -4.31
N ASN A 49 -5.08 35.89 -5.01
CA ASN A 49 -5.36 36.10 -6.40
C ASN A 49 -4.67 35.11 -7.36
N SER A 50 -5.44 34.63 -8.30
CA SER A 50 -5.01 34.04 -9.57
C SER A 50 -4.24 35.05 -10.40
N ASN A 51 -2.94 34.91 -10.50
CA ASN A 51 -2.12 35.42 -11.64
C ASN A 51 -0.70 34.88 -11.48
N ASN A 52 -0.39 33.84 -12.21
CA ASN A 52 0.91 33.59 -12.85
C ASN A 52 0.89 32.23 -13.57
N GLN A 53 0.32 32.27 -14.76
CA GLN A 53 0.64 31.29 -15.81
C GLN A 53 1.80 31.87 -16.60
N ASN A 54 2.97 31.26 -16.57
CA ASN A 54 3.91 31.32 -17.69
C ASN A 54 4.95 30.19 -17.63
N GLN A 55 4.92 29.41 -18.70
CA GLN A 55 6.03 28.81 -19.44
C GLN A 55 6.96 27.83 -18.70
N ILE A 56 6.76 26.54 -18.99
CA ILE A 56 7.90 25.64 -19.30
C ILE A 56 7.47 24.74 -20.47
N GLN A 57 7.80 25.12 -21.69
CA GLN A 57 7.94 24.22 -22.83
C GLN A 57 9.33 23.60 -22.74
N ASN A 58 9.42 22.32 -22.45
CA ASN A 58 10.60 21.52 -22.75
C ASN A 58 10.16 20.23 -23.43
N GLN A 59 10.51 20.11 -24.70
CA GLN A 59 10.38 18.93 -25.52
C GLN A 59 11.20 17.81 -24.86
N THR A 60 10.56 16.77 -24.40
CA THR A 60 11.22 15.53 -23.98
C THR A 60 11.07 14.51 -25.08
N ASN A 61 12.20 14.14 -25.69
CA ASN A 61 12.30 12.94 -26.53
C ASN A 61 11.92 11.72 -25.69
N ILE A 62 10.83 11.05 -26.05
CA ILE A 62 10.41 9.78 -25.45
C ILE A 62 11.29 8.68 -26.06
N GLU A 63 12.33 8.29 -25.37
CA GLU A 63 13.04 7.05 -25.67
C GLU A 63 12.15 5.85 -25.27
N ILE A 64 11.71 5.09 -26.27
CA ILE A 64 10.99 3.83 -26.05
C ILE A 64 11.99 2.86 -25.44
N MET A 65 11.81 2.52 -24.16
CA MET A 65 12.65 1.57 -23.47
C MET A 65 12.54 0.18 -24.12
N PRO A 66 13.66 -0.51 -24.39
CA PRO A 66 13.62 -1.88 -24.87
C PRO A 66 12.99 -2.82 -23.82
N ILE A 67 12.20 -3.78 -24.29
CA ILE A 67 11.62 -4.83 -23.43
C ILE A 67 12.77 -5.48 -22.66
N LYS A 68 12.76 -5.37 -21.34
CA LYS A 68 13.76 -5.99 -20.46
C LYS A 68 13.76 -7.51 -20.69
N LYS A 69 14.83 -8.04 -21.28
CA LYS A 69 15.11 -9.47 -21.24
C LYS A 69 15.66 -9.77 -19.85
N TYR A 70 14.84 -10.37 -19.00
CA TYR A 70 15.32 -10.90 -17.74
C TYR A 70 16.34 -12.02 -18.02
N PRO A 71 17.55 -11.97 -17.44
CA PRO A 71 18.43 -13.12 -17.50
C PRO A 71 17.72 -14.29 -16.81
N LEU A 72 17.56 -15.41 -17.53
CA LEU A 72 17.06 -16.63 -16.92
C LEU A 72 17.97 -16.98 -15.73
N PRO A 73 17.41 -17.23 -14.55
CA PRO A 73 18.21 -17.57 -13.39
C PRO A 73 19.07 -18.79 -13.69
N ASN A 74 20.36 -18.73 -13.33
CA ASN A 74 21.25 -19.88 -13.39
C ASN A 74 20.60 -21.04 -12.64
N ASN A 75 20.58 -22.24 -13.23
CA ASN A 75 19.98 -23.47 -12.68
C ASN A 75 20.55 -23.93 -11.31
N ASN A 76 21.41 -23.11 -10.67
CA ASN A 76 22.01 -23.35 -9.36
C ASN A 76 21.38 -22.53 -8.23
N ILE A 77 20.18 -21.93 -8.41
CA ILE A 77 19.49 -21.26 -7.31
C ILE A 77 19.07 -22.32 -6.31
N LYS A 78 19.78 -22.38 -5.18
CA LYS A 78 19.32 -23.14 -4.01
C LYS A 78 17.91 -22.66 -3.68
N LYS A 79 16.96 -23.59 -3.54
CA LYS A 79 15.56 -23.26 -3.24
C LYS A 79 15.51 -22.31 -2.05
N LEU A 80 14.90 -21.15 -2.24
CA LEU A 80 14.74 -20.12 -1.21
C LEU A 80 13.94 -20.67 -0.03
N PHE A 81 12.97 -21.54 -0.35
CA PHE A 81 12.06 -22.16 0.59
C PHE A 81 12.08 -23.68 0.35
N ASP A 82 12.76 -24.38 1.22
CA ASP A 82 12.85 -25.85 1.18
C ASP A 82 11.60 -26.41 1.89
N TYR A 83 10.44 -26.33 1.23
CA TYR A 83 9.20 -26.86 1.75
C TYR A 83 8.76 -28.09 0.96
N ASN A 84 8.62 -29.21 1.67
CA ASN A 84 7.74 -30.30 1.26
C ASN A 84 6.29 -29.81 1.40
N PHE A 85 5.80 -29.08 0.40
CA PHE A 85 4.40 -28.70 0.32
C PHE A 85 3.59 -29.90 -0.17
N GLU A 86 2.98 -30.60 0.75
CA GLU A 86 1.86 -31.47 0.43
C GLU A 86 0.68 -30.55 0.05
N SER A 87 0.39 -30.59 -1.24
CA SER A 87 -0.76 -30.10 -1.99
C SER A 87 -1.93 -29.52 -1.17
N SER A 88 -1.95 -28.21 -0.94
CA SER A 88 -3.21 -27.50 -0.78
C SER A 88 -3.61 -26.87 -2.12
N GLU A 89 -4.88 -26.95 -2.53
CA GLU A 89 -5.39 -26.30 -3.75
C GLU A 89 -5.09 -24.79 -3.78
N GLU A 90 -4.99 -24.16 -2.61
CA GLU A 90 -4.59 -22.75 -2.45
C GLU A 90 -3.14 -22.46 -2.88
N PHE A 91 -2.23 -23.41 -2.72
CA PHE A 91 -0.84 -23.26 -3.14
C PHE A 91 -0.70 -23.31 -4.66
N LEU A 92 -1.41 -24.23 -5.32
CA LEU A 92 -1.44 -24.31 -6.79
C LEU A 92 -2.03 -23.04 -7.41
N SER A 93 -3.01 -22.42 -6.75
CA SER A 93 -3.62 -21.17 -7.23
C SER A 93 -2.68 -19.95 -7.17
N PHE A 94 -1.57 -20.02 -6.42
CA PHE A 94 -0.64 -18.92 -6.18
C PHE A 94 0.72 -19.10 -6.88
N ALA A 95 0.80 -19.92 -7.91
CA ALA A 95 2.05 -20.19 -8.62
C ALA A 95 3.21 -20.59 -7.68
N GLY A 96 2.93 -21.44 -6.68
CA GLY A 96 3.85 -21.78 -5.59
C GLY A 96 5.20 -22.35 -6.06
N GLU A 97 5.23 -23.06 -7.20
CA GLU A 97 6.46 -23.57 -7.80
C GLU A 97 7.42 -22.45 -8.29
N TYR A 98 6.88 -21.25 -8.56
CA TYR A 98 7.64 -20.09 -9.06
C TYR A 98 7.99 -19.06 -7.97
N LEU A 99 7.65 -19.29 -6.70
CA LEU A 99 7.88 -18.31 -5.63
C LEU A 99 9.35 -17.89 -5.52
N ASN A 100 10.27 -18.84 -5.74
CA ASN A 100 11.71 -18.55 -5.72
C ASN A 100 12.13 -17.62 -6.84
N GLU A 101 11.69 -17.89 -8.06
CA GLU A 101 11.98 -17.06 -9.23
C GLU A 101 11.33 -15.69 -9.10
N ILE A 102 10.07 -15.62 -8.65
CA ILE A 102 9.36 -14.37 -8.43
C ILE A 102 10.10 -13.52 -7.39
N TYR A 103 10.47 -14.11 -6.26
CA TYR A 103 11.18 -13.38 -5.20
C TYR A 103 12.54 -12.87 -5.67
N THR A 104 13.30 -13.69 -6.41
CA THR A 104 14.60 -13.32 -6.97
C THR A 104 14.47 -12.20 -7.99
N ASN A 105 13.45 -12.25 -8.85
CA ASN A 105 13.17 -11.19 -9.83
C ASN A 105 12.79 -9.87 -9.15
N LEU A 106 11.97 -9.92 -8.08
CA LEU A 106 11.65 -8.72 -7.30
C LEU A 106 12.90 -8.11 -6.66
N LEU A 107 13.82 -8.92 -6.10
CA LEU A 107 15.09 -8.42 -5.55
C LEU A 107 15.97 -7.79 -6.64
N TYR A 108 16.02 -8.41 -7.82
CA TYR A 108 16.74 -7.85 -8.96
C TYR A 108 16.14 -6.50 -9.38
N ASP A 109 14.82 -6.42 -9.54
CA ASP A 109 14.13 -5.20 -9.93
C ASP A 109 14.29 -4.09 -8.86
N GLU A 110 14.20 -4.42 -7.57
CA GLU A 110 14.44 -3.47 -6.46
C GLU A 110 15.85 -2.85 -6.54
N LYS A 111 16.86 -3.66 -6.89
CA LYS A 111 18.24 -3.23 -7.01
C LYS A 111 18.49 -2.36 -8.24
N GLU A 112 17.98 -2.80 -9.40
CA GLU A 112 18.23 -2.17 -10.71
C GLU A 112 17.31 -0.98 -11.01
N MET A 113 16.43 -0.63 -10.09
CA MET A 113 15.46 0.43 -10.29
C MET A 113 16.10 1.80 -10.48
N LYS A 114 15.78 2.43 -11.62
CA LYS A 114 16.27 3.78 -11.96
C LYS A 114 15.59 4.87 -11.16
N TYR A 115 14.27 4.77 -11.01
CA TYR A 115 13.46 5.73 -10.27
C TYR A 115 13.07 5.09 -8.94
N LYS A 116 13.53 5.68 -7.85
CA LYS A 116 13.21 5.24 -6.48
C LYS A 116 13.26 6.43 -5.53
N PRO A 117 12.56 6.36 -4.40
CA PRO A 117 12.63 7.38 -3.37
C PRO A 117 14.08 7.61 -2.93
N LYS A 118 14.49 8.86 -2.84
CA LYS A 118 15.83 9.23 -2.38
C LYS A 118 15.80 9.49 -0.87
N LEU A 119 16.73 8.90 -0.16
CA LEU A 119 16.89 9.20 1.25
C LEU A 119 17.15 10.71 1.45
N GLY A 120 16.45 11.31 2.39
CA GLY A 120 16.62 12.73 2.71
C GLY A 120 15.97 13.68 1.70
N TYR A 121 15.10 13.22 0.79
CA TYR A 121 14.46 14.10 -0.20
C TYR A 121 13.65 15.23 0.44
N MET A 122 13.16 15.04 1.67
CA MET A 122 12.40 16.08 2.36
C MET A 122 13.21 17.34 2.63
N ASN A 123 14.54 17.22 2.77
CA ASN A 123 15.43 18.37 2.94
C ASN A 123 15.47 19.30 1.70
N ALA A 124 15.07 18.79 0.53
CA ALA A 124 14.97 19.57 -0.69
C ALA A 124 13.57 20.17 -0.91
N GLN A 125 12.62 19.90 -0.03
CA GLN A 125 11.27 20.44 -0.08
C GLN A 125 11.17 21.72 0.75
N ASN A 126 10.66 22.82 0.15
CA ASN A 126 10.63 24.12 0.80
C ASN A 126 9.33 24.39 1.57
N ASP A 127 8.22 23.75 1.17
CA ASP A 127 6.87 24.08 1.68
C ASP A 127 6.16 22.91 2.37
N ILE A 128 6.79 21.74 2.37
CA ILE A 128 6.27 20.53 3.03
C ILE A 128 7.30 19.92 3.98
N ASN A 129 6.83 19.11 4.92
CA ASN A 129 7.66 18.38 5.88
C ASN A 129 7.19 16.94 6.08
N GLU A 130 7.94 16.17 6.87
CA GLU A 130 7.67 14.76 7.16
C GLU A 130 6.29 14.54 7.82
N GLN A 131 5.87 15.44 8.71
CA GLN A 131 4.58 15.36 9.37
C GLN A 131 3.43 15.53 8.38
N MET A 132 3.55 16.44 7.41
CA MET A 132 2.54 16.63 6.37
C MET A 132 2.45 15.44 5.44
N ARG A 133 3.59 14.78 5.14
CA ARG A 133 3.61 13.49 4.44
C ARG A 133 2.89 12.40 5.24
N ALA A 134 3.19 12.28 6.52
CA ALA A 134 2.56 11.28 7.39
C ALA A 134 1.02 11.44 7.44
N ILE A 135 0.54 12.67 7.57
CA ILE A 135 -0.91 13.00 7.55
C ILE A 135 -1.52 12.64 6.18
N LEU A 136 -0.83 12.94 5.08
CA LEU A 136 -1.30 12.56 3.75
C LEU A 136 -1.45 11.04 3.62
N ILE A 137 -0.45 10.28 4.07
CA ILE A 137 -0.46 8.81 3.94
C ILE A 137 -1.52 8.21 4.86
N ASP A 138 -1.68 8.68 6.08
CA ASP A 138 -2.75 8.25 6.98
C ASP A 138 -4.13 8.44 6.32
N TRP A 139 -4.38 9.61 5.74
CA TRP A 139 -5.61 9.88 4.99
C TRP A 139 -5.75 8.98 3.75
N LEU A 140 -4.67 8.72 3.00
CA LEU A 140 -4.72 7.80 1.85
C LEU A 140 -5.07 6.36 2.26
N ILE A 141 -4.65 5.91 3.43
CA ILE A 141 -5.03 4.60 3.98
C ILE A 141 -6.54 4.55 4.24
N GLU A 142 -7.12 5.63 4.77
CA GLU A 142 -8.57 5.75 4.96
C GLU A 142 -9.31 5.73 3.61
N VAL A 143 -8.86 6.53 2.62
CA VAL A 143 -9.44 6.56 1.27
C VAL A 143 -9.35 5.21 0.58
N HIS A 144 -8.17 4.58 0.63
CA HIS A 144 -7.92 3.25 0.09
C HIS A 144 -8.90 2.22 0.68
N TYR A 145 -9.08 2.22 1.99
CA TYR A 145 -10.01 1.32 2.66
C TYR A 145 -11.47 1.61 2.25
N ARG A 146 -11.86 2.88 2.19
CA ARG A 146 -13.21 3.31 1.77
C ARG A 146 -13.54 2.88 0.33
N PHE A 147 -12.58 2.97 -0.56
CA PHE A 147 -12.72 2.54 -1.96
C PHE A 147 -12.56 1.03 -2.15
N ARG A 148 -12.24 0.27 -1.09
CA ARG A 148 -12.03 -1.18 -1.11
C ARG A 148 -10.98 -1.61 -2.13
N LEU A 149 -9.90 -0.85 -2.24
CA LEU A 149 -8.81 -1.12 -3.17
C LEU A 149 -7.89 -2.23 -2.65
N LYS A 150 -7.11 -2.83 -3.55
CA LYS A 150 -6.10 -3.83 -3.20
C LYS A 150 -4.94 -3.20 -2.44
N SER A 151 -4.28 -3.98 -1.58
CA SER A 151 -3.08 -3.49 -0.86
C SER A 151 -2.01 -2.99 -1.82
N GLU A 152 -1.81 -3.66 -2.96
CA GLU A 152 -0.87 -3.28 -4.02
C GLU A 152 -1.06 -1.83 -4.47
N THR A 153 -2.33 -1.40 -4.61
CA THR A 153 -2.69 -0.04 -5.01
C THR A 153 -2.21 1.01 -4.00
N LEU A 154 -2.36 0.74 -2.70
CA LEU A 154 -1.90 1.63 -1.65
C LEU A 154 -0.37 1.77 -1.64
N PHE A 155 0.35 0.63 -1.61
CA PHE A 155 1.80 0.63 -1.53
C PHE A 155 2.43 1.27 -2.76
N GLN A 156 1.89 1.03 -3.95
CA GLN A 156 2.33 1.69 -5.17
C GLN A 156 2.06 3.19 -5.14
N SER A 157 0.91 3.63 -4.62
CA SER A 157 0.59 5.06 -4.50
C SER A 157 1.60 5.79 -3.64
N VAL A 158 1.95 5.24 -2.48
CA VAL A 158 2.94 5.83 -1.57
C VAL A 158 4.32 5.87 -2.23
N TRP A 159 4.70 4.80 -2.91
CA TRP A 159 5.96 4.77 -3.66
C TRP A 159 6.01 5.84 -4.76
N ILE A 160 4.92 6.06 -5.51
CA ILE A 160 4.82 7.12 -6.53
C ILE A 160 5.00 8.49 -5.89
N ILE A 161 4.33 8.76 -4.75
CA ILE A 161 4.43 10.02 -4.01
C ILE A 161 5.88 10.29 -3.61
N ASP A 162 6.51 9.34 -2.92
CA ASP A 162 7.88 9.49 -2.42
C ASP A 162 8.89 9.63 -3.56
N THR A 163 8.68 8.91 -4.65
CA THR A 163 9.53 9.03 -5.84
C THR A 163 9.36 10.39 -6.50
N TYR A 164 8.12 10.86 -6.71
CA TYR A 164 7.87 12.18 -7.28
C TYR A 164 8.53 13.29 -6.44
N LEU A 165 8.32 13.25 -5.11
CA LEU A 165 8.90 14.22 -4.18
C LEU A 165 10.42 14.18 -4.13
N SER A 166 11.04 13.08 -4.53
CA SER A 166 12.50 12.94 -4.67
C SER A 166 13.09 13.67 -5.87
N TYR A 167 12.25 14.05 -6.85
CA TYR A 167 12.66 14.66 -8.11
C TYR A 167 12.04 16.05 -8.33
N ARG A 168 10.94 16.39 -7.63
CA ARG A 168 10.23 17.66 -7.77
C ARG A 168 9.81 18.20 -6.42
N GLN A 169 9.90 19.51 -6.28
CA GLN A 169 9.27 20.22 -5.17
C GLN A 169 7.78 20.38 -5.43
N ILE A 170 7.01 20.44 -4.36
CA ILE A 170 5.56 20.66 -4.42
C ILE A 170 5.15 21.72 -3.40
N ALA A 171 4.19 22.58 -3.79
CA ALA A 171 3.55 23.48 -2.84
C ALA A 171 2.62 22.68 -1.91
N ARG A 172 2.54 23.08 -0.65
CA ARG A 172 1.68 22.50 0.38
C ARG A 172 0.24 22.30 -0.11
N ALA A 173 -0.32 23.31 -0.76
CA ALA A 173 -1.69 23.29 -1.28
C ALA A 173 -1.93 22.22 -2.36
N LYS A 174 -0.88 21.65 -2.96
CA LYS A 174 -0.97 20.59 -3.99
C LYS A 174 -0.55 19.23 -3.50
N LEU A 175 -0.16 19.08 -2.23
CA LEU A 175 0.31 17.81 -1.70
C LEU A 175 -0.83 16.75 -1.67
N GLN A 176 -2.04 17.14 -1.29
CA GLN A 176 -3.20 16.25 -1.34
C GLN A 176 -3.57 15.87 -2.79
N LEU A 177 -3.44 16.82 -3.74
CA LEU A 177 -3.68 16.55 -5.15
C LEU A 177 -2.66 15.53 -5.70
N LEU A 178 -1.39 15.62 -5.30
CA LEU A 178 -0.37 14.61 -5.62
C LEU A 178 -0.79 13.24 -5.08
N GLY A 179 -1.25 13.17 -3.82
CA GLY A 179 -1.71 11.92 -3.21
C GLY A 179 -2.83 11.25 -4.02
N ILE A 180 -3.86 12.01 -4.37
CA ILE A 180 -5.01 11.52 -5.15
C ILE A 180 -4.61 11.16 -6.59
N ALA A 181 -3.74 11.93 -7.25
CA ALA A 181 -3.25 11.59 -8.58
C ALA A 181 -2.42 10.29 -8.55
N SER A 182 -1.58 10.11 -7.53
CA SER A 182 -0.82 8.88 -7.35
C SER A 182 -1.71 7.67 -7.09
N LEU A 183 -2.77 7.84 -6.29
CA LEU A 183 -3.77 6.80 -6.07
C LEU A 183 -4.51 6.44 -7.35
N LEU A 184 -4.91 7.44 -8.17
CA LEU A 184 -5.56 7.23 -9.45
C LEU A 184 -4.67 6.46 -10.43
N ILE A 185 -3.38 6.82 -10.55
CA ILE A 185 -2.40 6.11 -11.38
C ILE A 185 -2.28 4.65 -10.92
N SER A 186 -2.17 4.43 -9.61
CA SER A 186 -2.07 3.09 -9.03
C SER A 186 -3.35 2.27 -9.26
N CYS A 187 -4.53 2.88 -9.13
CA CYS A 187 -5.80 2.22 -9.44
C CYS A 187 -5.85 1.77 -10.92
N LYS A 188 -5.48 2.65 -11.85
CA LYS A 188 -5.46 2.31 -13.28
C LYS A 188 -4.52 1.15 -13.62
N SER A 189 -3.49 0.91 -12.80
CA SER A 189 -2.49 -0.14 -13.04
C SER A 189 -2.75 -1.44 -12.27
N GLN A 190 -3.41 -1.38 -11.11
CA GLN A 190 -3.56 -2.53 -10.20
C GLN A 190 -4.99 -3.07 -10.11
N GLU A 191 -5.99 -2.22 -10.40
CA GLU A 191 -7.38 -2.61 -10.24
C GLU A 191 -8.01 -3.00 -11.58
N ILE A 192 -8.90 -3.99 -11.56
CA ILE A 192 -9.73 -4.34 -12.71
C ILE A 192 -10.85 -3.31 -12.86
N TYR A 193 -11.47 -2.95 -11.74
CA TYR A 193 -12.49 -1.92 -11.63
C TYR A 193 -12.08 -0.93 -10.55
N TYR A 194 -11.95 0.34 -10.91
CA TYR A 194 -11.60 1.40 -9.98
C TYR A 194 -12.68 2.48 -9.95
N PRO A 195 -12.76 3.29 -8.88
CA PRO A 195 -13.75 4.35 -8.76
C PRO A 195 -13.68 5.35 -9.91
N PRO A 196 -14.81 5.92 -10.37
CA PRO A 196 -14.80 6.94 -11.39
C PRO A 196 -14.11 8.22 -10.89
N LEU A 197 -13.54 9.03 -11.80
CA LEU A 197 -12.83 10.28 -11.48
C LEU A 197 -13.61 11.21 -10.55
N LYS A 198 -14.94 11.19 -10.64
CA LYS A 198 -15.79 12.00 -9.76
C LYS A 198 -15.57 11.66 -8.29
N GLU A 199 -15.47 10.39 -7.93
CA GLU A 199 -15.27 9.97 -6.54
C GLU A 199 -13.90 10.42 -6.00
N PHE A 200 -12.86 10.43 -6.85
CA PHE A 200 -11.56 10.98 -6.48
C PHE A 200 -11.59 12.49 -6.22
N ILE A 201 -12.49 13.24 -6.87
CA ILE A 201 -12.68 14.66 -6.60
C ILE A 201 -13.54 14.84 -5.35
N ASP A 202 -14.66 14.11 -5.25
CA ASP A 202 -15.59 14.22 -4.13
C ASP A 202 -14.90 13.91 -2.79
N ILE A 203 -13.96 12.95 -2.74
CA ILE A 203 -13.23 12.60 -1.51
C ILE A 203 -12.32 13.74 -1.02
N THR A 204 -11.94 14.69 -1.89
CA THR A 204 -11.17 15.89 -1.52
C THR A 204 -12.06 17.03 -1.01
N ASP A 205 -13.38 16.78 -0.92
CA ASP A 205 -14.38 17.76 -0.48
C ASP A 205 -14.37 19.04 -1.33
N GLY A 206 -14.23 18.85 -2.64
CA GLY A 206 -14.22 19.93 -3.63
C GLY A 206 -12.98 20.83 -3.60
N ALA A 207 -11.88 20.37 -2.98
CA ALA A 207 -10.64 21.13 -2.94
C ALA A 207 -10.02 21.33 -4.34
N TYR A 208 -10.28 20.38 -5.25
CA TYR A 208 -9.75 20.37 -6.62
C TYR A 208 -10.85 20.08 -7.64
N ILE A 209 -10.56 20.45 -8.90
CA ILE A 209 -11.41 20.13 -10.05
C ILE A 209 -10.78 19.02 -10.89
N LYS A 210 -11.60 18.40 -11.77
CA LYS A 210 -11.18 17.30 -12.62
C LYS A 210 -9.92 17.61 -13.44
N ASN A 211 -9.85 18.81 -14.02
CA ASN A 211 -8.71 19.18 -14.87
C ASN A 211 -7.39 19.23 -14.06
N GLU A 212 -7.43 19.76 -12.84
CA GLU A 212 -6.24 19.79 -11.98
C GLU A 212 -5.74 18.37 -11.64
N LEU A 213 -6.67 17.43 -11.39
CA LEU A 213 -6.31 16.03 -11.15
C LEU A 213 -5.65 15.40 -12.38
N LEU A 214 -6.19 15.61 -13.57
CA LEU A 214 -5.63 15.07 -14.82
C LEU A 214 -4.29 15.71 -15.17
N GLU A 215 -4.12 17.00 -14.93
CA GLU A 215 -2.84 17.70 -15.09
C GLU A 215 -1.77 17.18 -14.11
N MET A 216 -2.16 16.90 -12.86
CA MET A 216 -1.25 16.33 -11.88
C MET A 216 -0.88 14.88 -12.26
N GLU A 217 -1.84 14.07 -12.73
CA GLU A 217 -1.58 12.73 -13.25
C GLU A 217 -0.54 12.75 -14.38
N ASP A 218 -0.75 13.59 -15.38
CA ASP A 218 0.18 13.76 -16.51
C ASP A 218 1.58 14.20 -16.03
N ASN A 219 1.62 15.16 -15.10
CA ASN A 219 2.89 15.62 -14.52
C ASN A 219 3.63 14.52 -13.79
N VAL A 220 2.94 13.73 -12.94
CA VAL A 220 3.54 12.60 -12.21
C VAL A 220 4.10 11.58 -13.20
N LEU A 221 3.33 11.17 -14.20
CA LEU A 221 3.77 10.20 -15.22
C LEU A 221 5.01 10.70 -15.98
N LYS A 222 5.05 11.97 -16.36
CA LYS A 222 6.21 12.58 -17.03
C LYS A 222 7.44 12.63 -16.14
N VAL A 223 7.31 13.02 -14.88
CA VAL A 223 8.42 13.09 -13.92
C VAL A 223 9.03 11.71 -13.68
N LEU A 224 8.20 10.68 -13.58
CA LEU A 224 8.64 9.29 -13.42
C LEU A 224 9.01 8.61 -14.76
N ASN A 225 8.90 9.33 -15.88
CA ASN A 225 9.09 8.77 -17.23
C ASN A 225 8.29 7.47 -17.41
N PHE A 226 7.03 7.45 -16.95
CA PHE A 226 6.12 6.29 -16.98
C PHE A 226 6.63 5.04 -16.24
N ASN A 227 7.70 5.14 -15.45
CA ASN A 227 8.16 4.06 -14.58
C ASN A 227 7.36 4.10 -13.27
N ILE A 228 6.18 3.52 -13.29
CA ILE A 228 5.24 3.52 -12.16
C ILE A 228 5.26 2.22 -11.35
N PHE A 229 5.98 1.21 -11.79
CA PHE A 229 6.08 -0.08 -11.11
C PHE A 229 7.35 -0.18 -10.28
N SER A 230 7.17 -0.68 -9.07
CA SER A 230 8.25 -0.96 -8.13
C SER A 230 7.89 -2.17 -7.30
N PRO A 231 8.84 -3.08 -7.02
CA PRO A 231 8.66 -4.04 -5.96
C PRO A 231 8.41 -3.33 -4.62
N THR A 232 7.25 -3.57 -4.04
CA THR A 232 6.86 -2.98 -2.76
C THR A 232 7.08 -3.96 -1.60
N SER A 233 7.11 -3.44 -0.38
CA SER A 233 7.18 -4.31 0.80
C SER A 233 5.96 -5.23 0.92
N ASN A 234 4.84 -4.85 0.35
CA ASN A 234 3.66 -5.70 0.25
C ASN A 234 3.89 -6.94 -0.63
N ASP A 235 4.56 -6.78 -1.78
CA ASP A 235 4.83 -7.88 -2.71
C ASP A 235 5.76 -8.92 -2.08
N PHE A 236 6.86 -8.46 -1.47
CA PHE A 236 7.78 -9.32 -0.74
C PHE A 236 7.09 -10.04 0.43
N TYR A 237 6.28 -9.32 1.22
CA TYR A 237 5.59 -9.91 2.36
C TYR A 237 4.55 -10.95 1.96
N ASN A 238 3.82 -10.73 0.88
CA ASN A 238 2.86 -11.70 0.35
C ASN A 238 3.55 -13.03 0.01
N ILE A 239 4.74 -12.98 -0.60
CA ILE A 239 5.52 -14.20 -0.88
C ILE A 239 6.01 -14.85 0.40
N ILE A 240 6.61 -14.08 1.32
CA ILE A 240 7.13 -14.59 2.59
C ILE A 240 6.00 -15.22 3.40
N SER A 241 4.87 -14.57 3.53
CA SER A 241 3.73 -15.07 4.31
C SER A 241 3.19 -16.40 3.77
N LYS A 242 3.16 -16.57 2.45
CA LYS A 242 2.80 -17.83 1.80
C LYS A 242 3.87 -18.89 2.02
N ALA A 243 5.13 -18.55 1.81
CA ALA A 243 6.25 -19.48 2.00
C ALA A 243 6.35 -20.02 3.43
N PHE A 244 6.01 -19.22 4.43
CA PHE A 244 5.98 -19.62 5.84
C PHE A 244 4.61 -20.07 6.34
N ASN A 245 3.65 -20.19 5.42
CA ASN A 245 2.27 -20.64 5.70
C ASN A 245 1.63 -19.91 6.89
N PHE A 246 1.70 -18.59 6.86
CA PHE A 246 1.10 -17.75 7.89
C PHE A 246 -0.42 -17.90 7.88
N ASP A 247 -1.00 -18.09 9.06
CA ASP A 247 -2.44 -18.03 9.22
C ASP A 247 -2.99 -16.59 9.04
N LYS A 248 -4.31 -16.43 9.01
CA LYS A 248 -4.93 -15.11 8.78
C LYS A 248 -4.52 -14.06 9.83
N LYS A 249 -4.35 -14.45 11.11
CA LYS A 249 -3.94 -13.50 12.16
C LYS A 249 -2.49 -13.07 11.97
N GLN A 250 -1.61 -14.01 11.68
CA GLN A 250 -0.21 -13.77 11.38
C GLN A 250 -0.06 -12.87 10.15
N PHE A 251 -0.81 -13.19 9.09
CA PHE A 251 -0.84 -12.41 7.86
C PHE A 251 -1.26 -10.96 8.10
N TYR A 252 -2.39 -10.75 8.77
CA TYR A 252 -2.89 -9.40 9.04
C TYR A 252 -2.04 -8.63 10.05
N LEU A 253 -1.38 -9.30 10.99
CA LEU A 253 -0.43 -8.64 11.88
C LEU A 253 0.75 -8.06 11.08
N GLY A 254 1.30 -8.81 10.15
CA GLY A 254 2.36 -8.27 9.29
C GLY A 254 1.89 -7.15 8.38
N LYS A 255 0.67 -7.23 7.83
CA LYS A 255 0.07 -6.12 7.07
C LYS A 255 -0.10 -4.86 7.92
N TYR A 256 -0.49 -5.00 9.18
CA TYR A 256 -0.57 -3.90 10.13
C TYR A 256 0.78 -3.20 10.30
N PHE A 257 1.86 -3.95 10.50
CA PHE A 257 3.21 -3.40 10.57
C PHE A 257 3.66 -2.75 9.27
N LEU A 258 3.37 -3.36 8.13
CA LEU A 258 3.72 -2.83 6.81
C LEU A 258 3.03 -1.49 6.52
N GLU A 259 1.72 -1.40 6.74
CA GLU A 259 0.97 -0.16 6.51
C GLU A 259 1.37 0.92 7.52
N SER A 260 1.66 0.55 8.77
CA SER A 260 2.22 1.48 9.75
C SER A 260 3.57 2.05 9.30
N ALA A 261 4.43 1.20 8.72
CA ALA A 261 5.73 1.62 8.21
C ALA A 261 5.63 2.61 7.04
N LEU A 262 4.53 2.62 6.26
CA LEU A 262 4.32 3.61 5.20
C LEU A 262 4.22 5.04 5.74
N ILE A 263 3.67 5.21 6.93
CA ILE A 263 3.43 6.52 7.55
C ILE A 263 4.75 7.21 7.91
N ASP A 264 5.73 6.45 8.41
CA ASP A 264 6.99 7.02 8.88
C ASP A 264 7.98 7.25 7.74
N TYR A 265 8.35 8.50 7.53
CA TYR A 265 9.35 8.91 6.55
C TYR A 265 10.72 8.25 6.76
N ASN A 266 11.09 7.96 8.01
CA ASN A 266 12.38 7.34 8.32
C ASN A 266 12.51 5.91 7.78
N MET A 267 11.39 5.25 7.46
CA MET A 267 11.40 3.90 6.89
C MET A 267 11.92 3.88 5.44
N ILE A 268 11.99 5.01 4.74
CA ILE A 268 12.55 5.11 3.39
C ILE A 268 14.03 4.70 3.32
N LYS A 269 14.74 4.74 4.44
CA LYS A 269 16.14 4.26 4.50
C LYS A 269 16.29 2.75 4.29
N TYR A 270 15.23 1.99 4.48
CA TYR A 270 15.20 0.55 4.28
C TYR A 270 14.61 0.20 2.92
N SER A 271 15.17 -0.81 2.24
CA SER A 271 14.56 -1.34 1.03
C SER A 271 13.24 -2.05 1.35
N SER A 272 12.37 -2.16 0.36
CA SER A 272 11.07 -2.85 0.46
C SER A 272 11.22 -4.29 0.97
N SER A 273 12.24 -4.98 0.48
CA SER A 273 12.58 -6.35 0.91
C SER A 273 12.96 -6.42 2.38
N ILE A 274 13.77 -5.47 2.88
CA ILE A 274 14.16 -5.40 4.31
C ILE A 274 12.93 -5.14 5.19
N ILE A 275 12.06 -4.20 4.82
CA ILE A 275 10.83 -3.92 5.57
C ILE A 275 9.96 -5.18 5.65
N ALA A 276 9.75 -5.87 4.53
CA ALA A 276 8.92 -7.07 4.47
C ALA A 276 9.47 -8.20 5.36
N VAL A 277 10.76 -8.50 5.25
CA VAL A 277 11.43 -9.53 6.08
C VAL A 277 11.38 -9.14 7.56
N SER A 278 11.55 -7.85 7.88
CA SER A 278 11.48 -7.35 9.26
C SER A 278 10.08 -7.50 9.86
N CYS A 279 9.03 -7.20 9.10
CA CYS A 279 7.65 -7.42 9.53
C CYS A 279 7.37 -8.91 9.75
N ALA A 280 7.80 -9.78 8.84
CA ALA A 280 7.68 -11.23 9.02
C ALA A 280 8.44 -11.72 10.26
N TYR A 281 9.65 -11.19 10.51
CA TYR A 281 10.41 -11.48 11.73
C TYR A 281 9.65 -11.09 13.01
N ILE A 282 9.02 -9.91 13.04
CA ILE A 282 8.21 -9.47 14.19
C ILE A 282 7.04 -10.44 14.38
N VAL A 283 6.31 -10.78 13.32
CA VAL A 283 5.17 -11.72 13.36
C VAL A 283 5.61 -13.06 13.94
N MET A 284 6.69 -13.65 13.41
CA MET A 284 7.19 -14.94 13.89
C MET A 284 7.58 -14.89 15.35
N LYS A 285 8.21 -13.79 15.79
CA LYS A 285 8.57 -13.58 17.20
C LYS A 285 7.36 -13.43 18.09
N PHE A 286 6.36 -12.66 17.64
CA PHE A 286 5.13 -12.39 18.39
C PHE A 286 4.34 -13.66 18.66
N PHE A 287 4.23 -14.55 17.68
CA PHE A 287 3.53 -15.83 17.79
C PHE A 287 4.42 -17.00 18.30
N GLY A 288 5.65 -16.73 18.73
CA GLY A 288 6.54 -17.75 19.27
C GLY A 288 7.00 -18.79 18.25
N ILE A 289 7.05 -18.44 16.96
CA ILE A 289 7.52 -19.33 15.90
C ILE A 289 9.04 -19.42 16.00
N HIS A 290 9.55 -20.58 16.45
CA HIS A 290 10.98 -20.74 16.75
C HIS A 290 11.88 -20.76 15.50
N ASN A 291 11.32 -21.08 14.33
CA ASN A 291 12.08 -21.18 13.08
C ASN A 291 12.36 -19.82 12.41
N TYR A 292 12.16 -18.69 13.09
CA TYR A 292 12.43 -17.34 12.55
C TYR A 292 13.87 -17.17 12.03
N LYS A 293 14.81 -18.00 12.46
CA LYS A 293 16.19 -18.01 11.95
C LYS A 293 16.25 -18.39 10.45
N ILE A 294 15.27 -19.14 9.96
CA ILE A 294 15.18 -19.53 8.56
C ILE A 294 15.01 -18.30 7.67
N LEU A 295 14.32 -17.24 8.14
CA LEU A 295 14.14 -16.00 7.38
C LEU A 295 15.45 -15.40 6.84
N TYR A 296 16.55 -15.51 7.60
CA TYR A 296 17.83 -14.94 7.23
C TYR A 296 18.96 -15.97 7.06
N SER A 297 18.63 -17.25 7.11
CA SER A 297 19.57 -18.34 6.78
C SER A 297 19.55 -18.69 5.29
N GLN A 298 18.49 -18.30 4.57
CA GLN A 298 18.37 -18.50 3.15
C GLN A 298 19.37 -17.60 2.41
N ASP A 299 20.19 -18.18 1.55
CA ASP A 299 21.30 -17.47 0.88
C ASP A 299 20.83 -16.17 0.19
N VAL A 300 19.68 -16.19 -0.50
CA VAL A 300 19.16 -15.03 -1.22
C VAL A 300 18.73 -13.89 -0.28
N ILE A 301 18.10 -14.21 0.84
CA ILE A 301 17.72 -13.19 1.86
C ILE A 301 18.97 -12.72 2.60
N LYS A 302 19.89 -13.63 2.93
CA LYS A 302 21.12 -13.31 3.67
C LYS A 302 22.01 -12.31 2.94
N GLU A 303 22.13 -12.44 1.62
CA GLU A 303 22.90 -11.51 0.80
C GLU A 303 22.21 -10.14 0.65
N SER A 304 20.89 -10.14 0.48
CA SER A 304 20.10 -8.92 0.25
C SER A 304 19.69 -8.21 1.54
N CYS A 305 19.48 -8.96 2.63
CA CYS A 305 18.95 -8.47 3.90
C CYS A 305 19.80 -8.97 5.08
N PRO A 306 20.91 -8.30 5.41
CA PRO A 306 21.77 -8.68 6.54
C PRO A 306 20.99 -8.73 7.86
N GLN A 307 21.20 -9.78 8.65
CA GLN A 307 20.47 -10.06 9.91
C GLN A 307 20.42 -8.86 10.86
N LYS A 308 21.53 -8.09 10.97
CA LYS A 308 21.60 -6.90 11.82
C LYS A 308 20.58 -5.86 11.35
N ILE A 309 20.55 -5.57 10.06
CA ILE A 309 19.64 -4.56 9.47
C ILE A 309 18.17 -4.99 9.65
N ILE A 310 17.87 -6.29 9.46
CA ILE A 310 16.51 -6.82 9.71
C ILE A 310 16.09 -6.57 11.17
N LYS A 311 16.96 -6.84 12.14
CA LYS A 311 16.65 -6.65 13.56
C LYS A 311 16.51 -5.17 13.92
N ASP A 312 17.35 -4.32 13.36
CA ASP A 312 17.29 -2.87 13.59
C ASP A 312 15.98 -2.30 13.00
N ALA A 313 15.64 -2.65 11.75
CA ALA A 313 14.38 -2.26 11.13
C ALA A 313 13.16 -2.80 11.89
N ALA A 314 13.19 -4.07 12.30
CA ALA A 314 12.11 -4.68 13.09
C ALA A 314 11.88 -3.95 14.41
N LYS A 315 12.96 -3.55 15.11
CA LYS A 315 12.87 -2.77 16.34
C LYS A 315 12.23 -1.40 16.10
N GLU A 316 12.66 -0.71 15.05
CA GLU A 316 12.10 0.60 14.70
C GLU A 316 10.62 0.51 14.34
N ILE A 317 10.23 -0.47 13.50
CA ILE A 317 8.82 -0.72 13.13
C ILE A 317 7.97 -1.04 14.37
N TYR A 318 8.49 -1.86 15.29
CA TYR A 318 7.77 -2.20 16.53
C TYR A 318 7.55 -0.97 17.42
N ILE A 319 8.57 -0.13 17.58
CA ILE A 319 8.48 1.13 18.34
C ILE A 319 7.50 2.09 17.67
N LEU A 320 7.55 2.19 16.33
CA LEU A 320 6.64 3.03 15.56
C LEU A 320 5.19 2.67 15.83
N VAL A 321 4.83 1.39 15.74
CA VAL A 321 3.46 0.91 15.98
C VAL A 321 3.00 1.21 17.40
N HIS A 322 3.89 1.06 18.38
CA HIS A 322 3.57 1.41 19.77
C HIS A 322 3.30 2.92 19.94
N ASN A 323 4.08 3.76 19.27
CA ASN A 323 3.91 5.22 19.30
C ASN A 323 2.65 5.68 18.55
N LEU A 324 2.27 4.99 17.47
CA LEU A 324 1.05 5.30 16.71
C LEU A 324 -0.21 5.20 17.56
N SER A 325 -0.24 4.33 18.58
CA SER A 325 -1.39 4.21 19.49
C SER A 325 -1.67 5.53 20.25
N GLN A 326 -0.67 6.37 20.46
CA GLN A 326 -0.76 7.67 21.10
C GLN A 326 -0.82 8.85 20.13
N SER A 327 -0.67 8.59 18.84
CA SER A 327 -0.68 9.60 17.78
C SER A 327 -2.10 10.00 17.39
N THR A 328 -2.22 11.12 16.69
CA THR A 328 -3.46 11.56 16.00
C THR A 328 -3.71 10.82 14.69
N LEU A 329 -2.71 10.09 14.18
CA LEU A 329 -2.80 9.29 12.95
C LEU A 329 -3.41 7.94 13.30
N LYS A 330 -4.68 7.73 12.92
CA LYS A 330 -5.48 6.59 13.39
C LYS A 330 -5.92 5.64 12.28
N ALA A 331 -5.76 6.00 11.00
CA ALA A 331 -6.33 5.25 9.89
C ALA A 331 -5.92 3.76 9.88
N VAL A 332 -4.64 3.47 10.16
CA VAL A 332 -4.16 2.08 10.25
C VAL A 332 -4.77 1.35 11.44
N ILE A 333 -4.78 2.00 12.62
CA ILE A 333 -5.31 1.42 13.84
C ILE A 333 -6.80 1.12 13.68
N ASP A 334 -7.58 2.09 13.20
CA ASP A 334 -9.02 1.95 13.00
C ASP A 334 -9.34 0.83 12.01
N LYS A 335 -8.59 0.75 10.90
CA LYS A 335 -8.70 -0.32 9.93
C LYS A 335 -8.46 -1.70 10.55
N TYR A 336 -7.34 -1.88 11.25
CA TYR A 336 -6.95 -3.18 11.80
C TYR A 336 -7.60 -3.51 13.17
N SER A 337 -8.42 -2.61 13.73
CA SER A 337 -9.30 -2.87 14.87
C SER A 337 -10.61 -3.56 14.45
N LEU A 338 -10.92 -3.60 13.15
CA LEU A 338 -12.13 -4.25 12.64
C LEU A 338 -12.05 -5.77 12.72
N SER A 339 -13.21 -6.42 12.94
CA SER A 339 -13.32 -7.89 13.08
C SER A 339 -12.82 -8.65 11.84
N GLN A 340 -12.99 -8.12 10.64
CA GLN A 340 -12.49 -8.71 9.40
C GLN A 340 -10.96 -8.82 9.36
N PHE A 341 -10.24 -7.99 10.12
CA PHE A 341 -8.80 -8.05 10.33
C PHE A 341 -8.43 -8.68 11.68
N HIS A 342 -9.33 -9.44 12.27
CA HIS A 342 -9.16 -10.12 13.58
C HIS A 342 -8.82 -9.18 14.75
N CYS A 343 -9.20 -7.90 14.68
CA CYS A 343 -8.95 -6.89 15.71
C CYS A 343 -7.46 -6.80 16.10
N ILE A 344 -6.56 -6.94 15.12
CA ILE A 344 -5.11 -7.05 15.36
C ILE A 344 -4.54 -5.83 16.09
N ALA A 345 -5.03 -4.61 15.78
CA ALA A 345 -4.52 -3.39 16.42
C ALA A 345 -4.72 -3.39 17.94
N GLN A 346 -5.75 -4.05 18.45
CA GLN A 346 -6.06 -4.12 19.89
C GLN A 346 -4.96 -4.82 20.72
N TYR A 347 -4.11 -5.66 20.10
CA TYR A 347 -2.97 -6.24 20.79
C TYR A 347 -1.94 -5.20 21.25
N PHE A 348 -1.96 -3.99 20.69
CA PHE A 348 -1.00 -2.92 20.96
C PHE A 348 -1.61 -1.72 21.68
N GLU A 349 -2.95 -1.67 21.84
CA GLU A 349 -3.65 -0.59 22.56
C GLU A 349 -3.70 -0.79 24.08
N GLN A 350 -3.52 -2.02 24.57
CA GLN A 350 -3.76 -2.42 25.96
C GLN A 350 -2.49 -2.37 26.87
N LYS A 351 -1.47 -1.60 26.51
CA LYS A 351 -0.27 -1.50 27.38
C LYS A 351 0.11 -0.06 27.70
#